data_720c41c81e75c410c5b81dd22f4bdcf5
#
_entry.id   720c41c81e75c410c5b81dd22f4bdcf5
#
_cell.length_a   1.000
_cell.length_b   1.000
_cell.length_c   1.000
_cell.angle_alpha   90.00
_cell.angle_beta   90.00
_cell.angle_gamma   90.00
#
_symmetry.space_group_name_H-M   'P 1'
#
loop_
_entity.id
_entity.type
_entity.pdbx_description
1 polymer ?
#
loop_
_entity_poly.entity_id
_entity_poly.type
_entity_poly.pdbx_seq_one_letter_code
_entity_poly.pdbx_strand_id
1 'polypeptide(L)'
;MNWLFSKRIVQKSIPWTVSMVITAILSNLGAFQPLEYFVYNRFTNWRIDSNWDERLVIIAIDDVSIEKLGRFPWTRDRYIPLLQKLTKAKASTVAINLIWSETSSADVLLARVMSDNRQVVLSQAWNAQGKKLLPVPQLAEVAIGSGHILDLKSSDGIVRWTELYKDDTPSLAMATLQAYNLVWGNVPMPNPDLTFCINWTFRPQQMRQYSFVDVIEERIPLNTFQNKIVLVGVTATGNDALVTPFDGNDPAHSVHLHANILQNFLQQNQLRVPEMHWTWGLMLLVGMGLAWILGQSKTFKQIVIVLVLSGGWGVFAFGFYTFGYWLPVAMPIALLLSIGLFSIIQNQIESRQHLQQINSKLTYEAFHDHLTGLANRILLTDRINQAISLYQRHGYLFAVILVDLDGFKAINDNLGHLNGDRLLIEVAKRLSASIRSGDTAARLGGDEFVVLLENLKEKQEAITTIERIQAVMAPTCWLDGNEITISMSMGMAFSVESYQNPKDILADADIAMYQAKSLGKSCYQVFDALI
;
A
#
# COMPACT_ATOMS: atom_id res chain seq x y z
N MET A 1 21.86 -3.70 -25.82
CA MET A 1 21.52 -2.53 -25.00
C MET A 1 20.01 -2.41 -24.73
N ASN A 2 19.11 -2.62 -25.70
CA ASN A 2 17.64 -2.52 -25.53
C ASN A 2 17.03 -3.57 -24.56
N TRP A 3 17.55 -4.79 -24.48
CA TRP A 3 17.00 -5.86 -23.61
C TRP A 3 17.24 -5.60 -22.10
N LEU A 4 18.41 -5.06 -21.73
CA LEU A 4 18.73 -4.70 -20.33
C LEU A 4 17.92 -3.49 -19.85
N PHE A 5 17.61 -2.54 -20.75
CA PHE A 5 16.74 -1.40 -20.44
C PHE A 5 15.29 -1.87 -20.19
N SER A 6 14.78 -2.78 -21.02
CA SER A 6 13.46 -3.39 -20.85
C SER A 6 13.32 -4.12 -19.51
N LYS A 7 14.33 -4.92 -19.13
CA LYS A 7 14.31 -5.69 -17.87
C LYS A 7 14.32 -4.80 -16.62
N ARG A 8 15.07 -3.70 -16.63
CA ARG A 8 15.09 -2.71 -15.54
C ARG A 8 13.77 -1.94 -15.40
N ILE A 9 13.13 -1.58 -16.51
CA ILE A 9 11.83 -0.89 -16.47
C ILE A 9 10.77 -1.83 -15.90
N VAL A 10 10.72 -3.08 -16.36
CA VAL A 10 9.78 -4.09 -15.85
C VAL A 10 9.97 -4.34 -14.35
N GLN A 11 11.20 -4.50 -13.88
CA GLN A 11 11.46 -4.68 -12.45
C GLN A 11 10.99 -3.49 -11.61
N LYS A 12 11.22 -2.27 -12.05
CA LYS A 12 10.82 -1.06 -11.32
C LYS A 12 9.31 -0.79 -11.34
N SER A 13 8.57 -1.39 -12.26
CA SER A 13 7.10 -1.29 -12.30
C SER A 13 6.39 -2.31 -11.39
N ILE A 14 7.07 -3.34 -10.90
CA ILE A 14 6.49 -4.37 -10.03
C ILE A 14 5.79 -3.79 -8.79
N PRO A 15 6.42 -2.90 -7.99
CA PRO A 15 5.76 -2.33 -6.81
C PRO A 15 4.44 -1.65 -7.14
N TRP A 16 4.39 -0.91 -8.25
CA TRP A 16 3.19 -0.23 -8.71
C TRP A 16 2.09 -1.21 -9.15
N THR A 17 2.43 -2.21 -9.99
CA THR A 17 1.44 -3.20 -10.46
C THR A 17 0.84 -4.00 -9.32
N VAL A 18 1.67 -4.48 -8.39
CA VAL A 18 1.21 -5.21 -7.21
C VAL A 18 0.31 -4.33 -6.34
N SER A 19 0.73 -3.09 -6.07
CA SER A 19 -0.06 -2.13 -5.28
C SER A 19 -1.40 -1.80 -5.93
N MET A 20 -1.44 -1.60 -7.25
CA MET A 20 -2.68 -1.33 -7.99
C MET A 20 -3.66 -2.50 -7.91
N VAL A 21 -3.17 -3.74 -8.11
CA VAL A 21 -4.02 -4.95 -8.02
C VAL A 21 -4.59 -5.10 -6.61
N ILE A 22 -3.76 -4.97 -5.57
CA ILE A 22 -4.21 -5.06 -4.18
C ILE A 22 -5.23 -3.96 -3.87
N THR A 23 -4.95 -2.72 -4.27
CA THR A 23 -5.87 -1.59 -4.04
C THR A 23 -7.20 -1.80 -4.77
N ALA A 24 -7.18 -2.33 -6.01
CA ALA A 24 -8.39 -2.65 -6.75
C ALA A 24 -9.23 -3.74 -6.07
N ILE A 25 -8.61 -4.80 -5.59
CA ILE A 25 -9.29 -5.86 -4.85
C ILE A 25 -9.92 -5.30 -3.57
N LEU A 26 -9.16 -4.56 -2.77
CA LEU A 26 -9.65 -3.97 -1.52
C LEU A 26 -10.77 -2.95 -1.76
N SER A 27 -10.68 -2.17 -2.85
CA SER A 27 -11.75 -1.25 -3.24
C SER A 27 -13.04 -1.97 -3.61
N ASN A 28 -12.96 -3.04 -4.39
CA ASN A 28 -14.14 -3.86 -4.72
C ASN A 28 -14.77 -4.55 -3.51
N LEU A 29 -13.97 -4.88 -2.50
CA LEU A 29 -14.46 -5.42 -1.22
C LEU A 29 -15.02 -4.33 -0.28
N GLY A 30 -14.99 -3.06 -0.66
CA GLY A 30 -15.45 -1.95 0.17
C GLY A 30 -14.54 -1.64 1.37
N ALA A 31 -13.30 -2.17 1.40
CA ALA A 31 -12.41 -2.03 2.54
C ALA A 31 -12.04 -0.59 2.91
N PHE A 32 -12.13 0.34 1.96
CA PHE A 32 -11.83 1.75 2.18
C PHE A 32 -13.02 2.57 2.69
N GLN A 33 -14.26 2.05 2.58
CA GLN A 33 -15.47 2.81 2.96
C GLN A 33 -15.46 3.34 4.41
N PRO A 34 -15.08 2.54 5.44
CA PRO A 34 -15.07 3.05 6.81
C PRO A 34 -14.08 4.21 6.99
N LEU A 35 -12.92 4.15 6.32
CA LEU A 35 -11.93 5.21 6.36
C LEU A 35 -12.38 6.46 5.61
N GLU A 36 -13.02 6.29 4.44
CA GLU A 36 -13.61 7.41 3.69
C GLU A 36 -14.70 8.11 4.50
N TYR A 37 -15.55 7.36 5.20
CA TYR A 37 -16.58 7.93 6.08
C TYR A 37 -15.98 8.65 7.29
N PHE A 38 -14.91 8.09 7.87
CA PHE A 38 -14.17 8.78 8.93
C PHE A 38 -13.58 10.11 8.45
N VAL A 39 -12.95 10.12 7.27
CA VAL A 39 -12.39 11.35 6.67
C VAL A 39 -13.50 12.37 6.36
N TYR A 40 -14.61 11.91 5.78
CA TYR A 40 -15.78 12.76 5.53
C TYR A 40 -16.26 13.45 6.82
N ASN A 41 -16.41 12.70 7.92
CA ASN A 41 -16.84 13.25 9.21
C ASN A 41 -15.82 14.28 9.71
N ARG A 42 -14.52 14.00 9.61
CA ARG A 42 -13.48 14.97 10.00
C ARG A 42 -13.50 16.24 9.17
N PHE A 43 -13.63 16.11 7.85
CA PHE A 43 -13.70 17.25 6.95
C PHE A 43 -14.95 18.10 7.20
N THR A 44 -16.09 17.46 7.47
CA THR A 44 -17.33 18.14 7.86
C THR A 44 -17.15 18.96 9.14
N ASN A 45 -16.47 18.37 10.17
CA ASN A 45 -16.22 19.05 11.43
C ASN A 45 -15.18 20.18 11.35
N TRP A 46 -14.20 20.08 10.44
CA TRP A 46 -13.14 21.10 10.27
C TRP A 46 -13.55 22.25 9.36
N ARG A 47 -14.60 22.05 8.58
CA ARG A 47 -15.06 23.11 7.69
C ARG A 47 -15.62 24.27 8.50
N ILE A 48 -15.26 25.50 8.10
CA ILE A 48 -15.81 26.73 8.66
C ILE A 48 -17.28 26.84 8.24
N ASP A 49 -18.15 27.17 9.18
CA ASP A 49 -19.59 27.28 8.98
C ASP A 49 -19.95 28.24 7.84
N SER A 50 -20.94 27.84 7.04
CA SER A 50 -21.61 28.70 6.09
C SER A 50 -22.72 29.51 6.78
N ASN A 51 -23.21 30.55 6.15
CA ASN A 51 -24.35 31.29 6.68
C ASN A 51 -25.65 30.50 6.44
N TRP A 52 -26.49 30.39 7.47
CA TRP A 52 -27.83 29.81 7.34
C TRP A 52 -28.66 30.67 6.37
N ASP A 53 -29.39 30.00 5.45
CA ASP A 53 -30.24 30.68 4.51
C ASP A 53 -31.44 31.31 5.24
N GLU A 54 -31.57 32.63 5.14
CA GLU A 54 -32.62 33.36 5.86
C GLU A 54 -34.04 32.98 5.41
N ARG A 55 -34.19 32.38 4.22
CA ARG A 55 -35.49 31.92 3.71
C ARG A 55 -36.02 30.71 4.45
N LEU A 56 -35.17 29.97 5.19
CA LEU A 56 -35.51 28.69 5.81
C LEU A 56 -35.65 28.81 7.33
N VAL A 57 -36.74 28.28 7.86
CA VAL A 57 -37.07 28.29 9.30
C VAL A 57 -37.66 26.94 9.69
N ILE A 58 -37.31 26.44 10.87
CA ILE A 58 -37.88 25.22 11.45
C ILE A 58 -38.83 25.61 12.58
N ILE A 59 -40.01 24.99 12.60
CA ILE A 59 -40.88 24.97 13.76
C ILE A 59 -40.78 23.58 14.40
N ALA A 60 -40.17 23.55 15.56
CA ALA A 60 -39.80 22.37 16.31
C ALA A 60 -40.93 21.89 17.24
N ILE A 61 -41.40 20.70 17.06
CA ILE A 61 -42.19 19.98 18.06
C ILE A 61 -41.20 19.44 19.08
N ASP A 62 -40.82 20.27 20.02
CA ASP A 62 -39.79 20.05 21.03
C ASP A 62 -40.37 19.56 22.37
N ASP A 63 -39.50 19.27 23.33
CA ASP A 63 -39.91 18.78 24.65
C ASP A 63 -40.80 19.81 25.38
N VAL A 64 -40.52 21.11 25.22
CA VAL A 64 -41.32 22.20 25.80
C VAL A 64 -42.75 22.21 25.25
N SER A 65 -42.87 21.97 23.93
CA SER A 65 -44.18 21.90 23.29
C SER A 65 -44.95 20.67 23.75
N ILE A 66 -44.29 19.51 23.93
CA ILE A 66 -44.92 18.29 24.41
C ILE A 66 -45.35 18.42 25.88
N GLU A 67 -44.53 19.04 26.72
CA GLU A 67 -44.86 19.29 28.11
C GLU A 67 -46.15 20.12 28.25
N LYS A 68 -46.26 21.20 27.42
CA LYS A 68 -47.44 22.11 27.49
C LYS A 68 -48.69 21.60 26.79
N LEU A 69 -48.54 20.96 25.63
CA LEU A 69 -49.67 20.57 24.79
C LEU A 69 -50.12 19.09 25.02
N GLY A 70 -49.36 18.39 25.84
CA GLY A 70 -49.65 16.98 26.17
C GLY A 70 -48.93 15.98 25.26
N ARG A 71 -49.10 14.70 25.58
CA ARG A 71 -48.40 13.60 24.95
C ARG A 71 -48.52 13.58 23.42
N PHE A 72 -47.37 13.51 22.75
CA PHE A 72 -47.27 13.30 21.30
C PHE A 72 -47.40 11.81 20.93
N PRO A 73 -47.99 11.43 19.76
CA PRO A 73 -48.47 12.33 18.69
C PRO A 73 -49.81 13.00 18.98
N TRP A 74 -49.88 14.28 18.57
CA TRP A 74 -51.09 15.06 18.77
C TRP A 74 -52.15 14.82 17.71
N THR A 75 -53.45 15.06 18.10
CA THR A 75 -54.57 15.15 17.18
C THR A 75 -54.42 16.35 16.23
N ARG A 76 -54.95 16.25 15.02
CA ARG A 76 -54.69 17.21 13.94
C ARG A 76 -55.26 18.60 14.20
N ASP A 77 -56.26 18.73 15.07
CA ASP A 77 -56.79 20.04 15.53
C ASP A 77 -55.71 20.93 16.14
N ARG A 78 -54.66 20.34 16.74
CA ARG A 78 -53.53 21.10 17.32
C ARG A 78 -52.72 21.85 16.28
N TYR A 79 -52.71 21.44 15.01
CA TYR A 79 -51.97 22.07 13.92
C TYR A 79 -52.77 23.18 13.24
N ILE A 80 -54.09 23.28 13.46
CA ILE A 80 -54.94 24.29 12.87
C ILE A 80 -54.50 25.72 13.26
N PRO A 81 -54.30 26.05 14.57
CA PRO A 81 -53.84 27.39 14.96
C PRO A 81 -52.48 27.77 14.34
N LEU A 82 -51.55 26.80 14.22
CA LEU A 82 -50.28 27.02 13.58
C LEU A 82 -50.45 27.41 12.12
N LEU A 83 -51.18 26.63 11.33
CA LEU A 83 -51.40 26.90 9.90
C LEU A 83 -52.12 28.20 9.67
N GLN A 84 -53.12 28.56 10.49
CA GLN A 84 -53.80 29.86 10.42
C GLN A 84 -52.83 31.03 10.63
N LYS A 85 -51.90 30.87 11.61
CA LYS A 85 -50.87 31.91 11.88
C LYS A 85 -49.87 32.04 10.75
N LEU A 86 -49.42 30.91 10.19
CA LEU A 86 -48.50 30.91 9.07
C LEU A 86 -49.14 31.49 7.79
N THR A 87 -50.43 31.23 7.57
CA THR A 87 -51.21 31.88 6.50
C THR A 87 -51.28 33.41 6.71
N LYS A 88 -51.62 33.86 7.92
CA LYS A 88 -51.63 35.28 8.28
C LYS A 88 -50.25 35.92 8.14
N ALA A 89 -49.18 35.20 8.49
CA ALA A 89 -47.78 35.61 8.34
C ALA A 89 -47.31 35.66 6.88
N LYS A 90 -48.09 35.12 5.94
CA LYS A 90 -47.71 34.96 4.50
C LYS A 90 -46.41 34.15 4.35
N ALA A 91 -46.32 33.00 5.04
CA ALA A 91 -45.25 32.04 4.79
C ALA A 91 -45.26 31.58 3.34
N SER A 92 -44.10 31.43 2.73
CA SER A 92 -44.01 31.04 1.30
C SER A 92 -44.40 29.58 1.03
N THR A 93 -43.97 28.69 1.89
CA THR A 93 -44.26 27.26 1.81
C THR A 93 -44.20 26.67 3.22
N VAL A 94 -45.10 25.76 3.54
CA VAL A 94 -45.13 25.05 4.82
C VAL A 94 -45.02 23.54 4.57
N ALA A 95 -43.90 22.96 4.92
CA ALA A 95 -43.69 21.50 4.79
C ALA A 95 -43.90 20.81 6.15
N ILE A 96 -44.79 19.86 6.19
CA ILE A 96 -45.14 19.10 7.39
C ILE A 96 -44.39 17.77 7.37
N ASN A 97 -43.34 17.67 8.18
CA ASN A 97 -42.56 16.44 8.35
C ASN A 97 -43.21 15.49 9.38
N LEU A 98 -44.46 15.13 9.10
CA LEU A 98 -45.28 14.21 9.89
C LEU A 98 -46.12 13.34 8.95
N ILE A 99 -46.25 12.05 9.26
CA ILE A 99 -47.04 11.12 8.45
C ILE A 99 -48.50 11.17 8.92
N TRP A 100 -49.41 11.59 8.05
CA TRP A 100 -50.84 11.69 8.29
C TRP A 100 -51.61 10.69 7.40
N SER A 101 -51.34 9.38 7.59
CA SER A 101 -51.94 8.28 6.80
C SER A 101 -53.21 7.70 7.41
N GLU A 102 -53.55 8.03 8.67
CA GLU A 102 -54.77 7.56 9.34
C GLU A 102 -55.82 8.68 9.39
N THR A 103 -57.07 8.35 9.32
CA THR A 103 -58.17 9.32 9.39
C THR A 103 -58.34 9.93 10.79
N SER A 104 -58.73 11.20 10.85
CA SER A 104 -58.99 11.92 12.08
C SER A 104 -60.27 12.74 11.93
N SER A 105 -61.00 12.95 13.02
CA SER A 105 -62.18 13.81 13.04
C SER A 105 -61.91 15.27 12.67
N ALA A 106 -60.65 15.73 12.81
CA ALA A 106 -60.25 17.08 12.47
C ALA A 106 -59.84 17.25 10.99
N ASP A 107 -59.81 16.16 10.16
CA ASP A 107 -59.30 16.23 8.79
C ASP A 107 -60.05 17.25 7.93
N VAL A 108 -61.37 17.32 8.02
CA VAL A 108 -62.21 18.24 7.24
C VAL A 108 -61.89 19.71 7.60
N LEU A 109 -61.72 19.98 8.89
CA LEU A 109 -61.38 21.35 9.33
C LEU A 109 -59.96 21.74 8.97
N LEU A 110 -58.99 20.81 9.13
CA LEU A 110 -57.60 21.00 8.74
C LEU A 110 -57.49 21.20 7.23
N ALA A 111 -58.18 20.41 6.40
CA ALA A 111 -58.22 20.57 4.96
C ALA A 111 -58.75 21.94 4.54
N ARG A 112 -59.76 22.50 5.21
CA ARG A 112 -60.24 23.87 4.94
C ARG A 112 -59.16 24.90 5.20
N VAL A 113 -58.44 24.80 6.34
CA VAL A 113 -57.35 25.73 6.69
C VAL A 113 -56.16 25.60 5.72
N MET A 114 -55.85 24.37 5.30
CA MET A 114 -54.83 24.13 4.28
C MET A 114 -55.23 24.69 2.91
N SER A 115 -56.50 24.62 2.53
CA SER A 115 -57.02 25.18 1.29
C SER A 115 -56.90 26.71 1.26
N ASP A 116 -57.04 27.39 2.40
CA ASP A 116 -56.83 28.83 2.53
C ASP A 116 -55.35 29.21 2.40
N ASN A 117 -54.46 28.35 2.87
CA ASN A 117 -53.01 28.54 2.78
C ASN A 117 -52.44 28.26 1.37
N ARG A 118 -52.97 27.24 0.68
CA ARG A 118 -52.57 26.75 -0.67
C ARG A 118 -51.08 26.48 -0.89
N GLN A 119 -50.30 26.33 0.20
CA GLN A 119 -48.84 26.21 0.14
C GLN A 119 -48.31 25.11 1.10
N VAL A 120 -49.16 24.17 1.48
CA VAL A 120 -48.79 23.10 2.41
C VAL A 120 -48.30 21.89 1.62
N VAL A 121 -47.10 21.40 1.96
CA VAL A 121 -46.51 20.16 1.45
C VAL A 121 -46.59 19.11 2.55
N LEU A 122 -47.08 17.90 2.23
CA LEU A 122 -47.26 16.81 3.18
C LEU A 122 -46.21 15.73 3.04
N SER A 123 -45.91 15.03 4.11
CA SER A 123 -45.03 13.88 4.10
C SER A 123 -45.71 12.59 3.73
N GLN A 124 -44.97 11.71 3.08
CA GLN A 124 -45.32 10.32 2.84
C GLN A 124 -44.11 9.42 3.12
N ALA A 125 -44.39 8.14 3.34
CA ALA A 125 -43.37 7.14 3.65
C ALA A 125 -43.77 5.76 3.11
N TRP A 126 -42.95 4.74 3.36
CA TRP A 126 -43.25 3.33 3.13
C TRP A 126 -43.16 2.59 4.45
N ASN A 127 -44.07 1.68 4.67
CA ASN A 127 -43.98 0.76 5.81
C ASN A 127 -42.92 -0.35 5.54
N ALA A 128 -42.66 -1.18 6.54
CA ALA A 128 -41.68 -2.26 6.45
C ALA A 128 -41.98 -3.31 5.34
N GLN A 129 -43.24 -3.37 4.86
CA GLN A 129 -43.67 -4.26 3.77
C GLN A 129 -43.62 -3.57 2.39
N GLY A 130 -43.07 -2.37 2.32
CA GLY A 130 -42.93 -1.59 1.06
C GLY A 130 -44.25 -0.93 0.59
N LYS A 131 -45.30 -0.90 1.41
CA LYS A 131 -46.58 -0.21 1.09
C LYS A 131 -46.43 1.28 1.38
N LYS A 132 -46.86 2.15 0.44
CA LYS A 132 -46.88 3.61 0.61
C LYS A 132 -47.87 4.00 1.73
N LEU A 133 -47.40 4.85 2.64
CA LEU A 133 -48.18 5.56 3.65
C LEU A 133 -48.46 6.96 3.11
N LEU A 134 -49.59 7.11 2.44
CA LEU A 134 -50.01 8.37 1.84
C LEU A 134 -50.79 9.21 2.84
N PRO A 135 -50.77 10.57 2.73
CA PRO A 135 -51.68 11.43 3.46
C PRO A 135 -53.13 11.03 3.15
N VAL A 136 -54.01 11.20 4.11
CA VAL A 136 -55.45 10.93 3.90
C VAL A 136 -55.99 11.77 2.72
N PRO A 137 -56.94 11.24 1.91
CA PRO A 137 -57.39 11.87 0.68
C PRO A 137 -57.83 13.33 0.87
N GLN A 138 -58.55 13.63 1.93
CA GLN A 138 -59.08 14.99 2.25
C GLN A 138 -57.93 16.02 2.39
N LEU A 139 -56.76 15.60 2.91
CA LEU A 139 -55.60 16.50 3.06
C LEU A 139 -54.75 16.51 1.79
N ALA A 140 -54.63 15.34 1.13
CA ALA A 140 -53.86 15.22 -0.12
C ALA A 140 -54.43 16.08 -1.24
N GLU A 141 -55.76 16.19 -1.37
CA GLU A 141 -56.42 16.98 -2.40
C GLU A 141 -56.19 18.51 -2.29
N VAL A 142 -55.96 19.00 -1.07
CA VAL A 142 -55.75 20.43 -0.81
C VAL A 142 -54.27 20.81 -0.63
N ALA A 143 -53.39 19.83 -0.47
CA ALA A 143 -51.95 20.04 -0.43
C ALA A 143 -51.39 20.45 -1.78
N ILE A 144 -50.41 21.34 -1.83
CA ILE A 144 -49.74 21.74 -3.07
C ILE A 144 -48.85 20.62 -3.59
N GLY A 145 -48.44 19.68 -2.75
CA GLY A 145 -47.63 18.53 -3.08
C GLY A 145 -47.37 17.63 -1.87
N SER A 146 -46.74 16.55 -2.14
CA SER A 146 -46.28 15.63 -1.08
C SER A 146 -44.91 15.03 -1.41
N GLY A 147 -44.13 14.74 -0.39
CA GLY A 147 -42.80 14.18 -0.56
C GLY A 147 -42.44 13.15 0.51
N HIS A 148 -41.50 12.25 0.14
CA HIS A 148 -41.06 11.22 1.06
C HIS A 148 -40.03 11.72 2.08
N ILE A 149 -40.01 11.07 3.24
CA ILE A 149 -39.09 11.36 4.34
C ILE A 149 -38.09 10.23 4.57
N LEU A 150 -37.75 9.48 3.51
CA LEU A 150 -36.78 8.39 3.60
C LEU A 150 -35.36 8.93 3.74
N ASP A 151 -34.58 8.25 4.56
CA ASP A 151 -33.15 8.47 4.75
C ASP A 151 -32.35 7.22 4.29
N LEU A 152 -31.22 7.48 3.63
CA LEU A 152 -30.28 6.42 3.25
C LEU A 152 -29.13 6.42 4.27
N LYS A 153 -29.20 5.49 5.23
CA LYS A 153 -28.15 5.31 6.23
C LYS A 153 -26.97 4.57 5.63
N SER A 154 -25.78 5.13 5.77
CA SER A 154 -24.54 4.44 5.48
C SER A 154 -24.31 3.30 6.48
N SER A 155 -23.31 2.45 6.26
CA SER A 155 -23.00 1.31 7.13
C SER A 155 -22.67 1.68 8.59
N ASP A 156 -22.27 2.93 8.84
CA ASP A 156 -22.05 3.49 10.18
C ASP A 156 -23.28 4.20 10.78
N GLY A 157 -24.44 4.07 10.12
CA GLY A 157 -25.70 4.68 10.56
C GLY A 157 -25.87 6.17 10.21
N ILE A 158 -24.85 6.82 9.67
CA ILE A 158 -24.92 8.26 9.31
C ILE A 158 -25.57 8.43 7.95
N VAL A 159 -26.47 9.43 7.85
CA VAL A 159 -27.13 9.78 6.58
C VAL A 159 -26.27 10.76 5.82
N ARG A 160 -25.66 10.30 4.72
CA ARG A 160 -24.82 11.12 3.80
C ARG A 160 -25.43 11.28 2.42
N TRP A 161 -26.39 10.42 2.11
CA TRP A 161 -27.02 10.33 0.80
C TRP A 161 -28.52 10.37 0.94
N THR A 162 -29.18 10.89 -0.06
CA THR A 162 -30.64 10.80 -0.19
C THR A 162 -31.01 10.60 -1.66
N GLU A 163 -32.08 9.86 -1.88
CA GLU A 163 -32.72 9.81 -3.18
C GLU A 163 -33.64 11.02 -3.30
N LEU A 164 -33.49 11.79 -4.39
CA LEU A 164 -34.37 12.94 -4.61
C LEU A 164 -35.77 12.48 -5.04
N TYR A 165 -35.86 11.33 -5.68
CA TYR A 165 -37.11 10.66 -6.05
C TYR A 165 -37.05 9.18 -5.71
N LYS A 166 -38.19 8.64 -5.25
CA LYS A 166 -38.42 7.21 -5.10
C LYS A 166 -39.78 6.85 -5.65
N ASP A 167 -39.85 5.90 -6.58
CA ASP A 167 -41.09 5.49 -7.27
C ASP A 167 -41.91 6.73 -7.72
N ASP A 168 -41.28 7.64 -8.45
CA ASP A 168 -41.83 8.94 -8.94
C ASP A 168 -42.24 9.93 -7.83
N THR A 169 -41.99 9.61 -6.58
CA THR A 169 -42.31 10.45 -5.44
C THR A 169 -41.09 11.30 -5.07
N PRO A 170 -41.17 12.63 -5.12
CA PRO A 170 -40.06 13.49 -4.69
C PRO A 170 -39.79 13.37 -3.19
N SER A 171 -38.55 13.63 -2.73
CA SER A 171 -38.28 13.81 -1.30
C SER A 171 -39.04 15.02 -0.75
N LEU A 172 -39.30 15.08 0.55
CA LEU A 172 -39.99 16.22 1.17
C LEU A 172 -39.28 17.53 0.87
N ALA A 173 -37.95 17.58 0.91
CA ALA A 173 -37.17 18.74 0.55
C ALA A 173 -37.38 19.15 -0.93
N MET A 174 -37.38 18.15 -1.84
CA MET A 174 -37.63 18.41 -3.26
C MET A 174 -39.04 18.90 -3.55
N ALA A 175 -40.06 18.28 -2.96
CA ALA A 175 -41.46 18.72 -3.05
C ALA A 175 -41.63 20.15 -2.50
N THR A 176 -40.94 20.46 -1.40
CA THR A 176 -40.95 21.80 -0.80
C THR A 176 -40.32 22.84 -1.71
N LEU A 177 -39.20 22.51 -2.35
CA LEU A 177 -38.53 23.40 -3.32
C LEU A 177 -39.40 23.61 -4.55
N GLN A 178 -40.05 22.54 -5.06
CA GLN A 178 -41.02 22.64 -6.17
C GLN A 178 -42.16 23.60 -5.83
N ALA A 179 -42.79 23.42 -4.67
CA ALA A 179 -43.86 24.28 -4.19
C ALA A 179 -43.39 25.75 -4.04
N TYR A 180 -42.21 25.97 -3.49
CA TYR A 180 -41.61 27.31 -3.37
C TYR A 180 -41.41 27.96 -4.73
N ASN A 181 -40.88 27.22 -5.71
CA ASN A 181 -40.58 27.73 -7.05
C ASN A 181 -41.84 28.09 -7.84
N LEU A 182 -42.98 27.44 -7.59
CA LEU A 182 -44.25 27.77 -8.24
C LEU A 182 -44.71 29.24 -8.02
N VAL A 183 -44.32 29.84 -6.89
CA VAL A 183 -44.82 31.16 -6.51
C VAL A 183 -43.71 32.19 -6.32
N TRP A 184 -42.57 31.80 -5.77
CA TRP A 184 -41.56 32.72 -5.25
C TRP A 184 -40.23 32.70 -5.95
N GLY A 185 -39.88 31.62 -6.69
CA GLY A 185 -38.49 31.43 -6.97
C GLY A 185 -38.06 30.95 -8.32
N ASN A 186 -36.81 31.25 -8.59
CA ASN A 186 -36.02 30.67 -9.65
C ASN A 186 -34.82 29.89 -9.06
N VAL A 187 -35.04 29.12 -8.00
CA VAL A 187 -33.97 28.25 -7.47
C VAL A 187 -33.77 27.09 -8.44
N PRO A 188 -32.55 26.89 -8.96
CA PRO A 188 -32.29 25.79 -9.89
C PRO A 188 -32.64 24.45 -9.25
N MET A 189 -33.39 23.63 -9.99
CA MET A 189 -33.76 22.30 -9.54
C MET A 189 -32.57 21.35 -9.70
N PRO A 190 -32.26 20.51 -8.69
CA PRO A 190 -31.23 19.49 -8.84
C PRO A 190 -31.68 18.41 -9.85
N ASN A 191 -30.70 17.73 -10.46
CA ASN A 191 -31.00 16.62 -11.37
C ASN A 191 -31.68 15.47 -10.60
N PRO A 192 -32.89 15.05 -11.00
CA PRO A 192 -33.67 14.04 -10.29
C PRO A 192 -33.01 12.66 -10.28
N ASP A 193 -32.23 12.32 -11.34
CA ASP A 193 -31.65 10.98 -11.53
C ASP A 193 -30.37 10.75 -10.70
N LEU A 194 -29.85 11.79 -10.03
CA LEU A 194 -28.62 11.68 -9.25
C LEU A 194 -28.90 11.37 -7.79
N THR A 195 -28.20 10.39 -7.25
CA THR A 195 -28.09 10.23 -5.79
C THR A 195 -27.46 11.46 -5.20
N PHE A 196 -28.18 12.14 -4.32
CA PHE A 196 -27.77 13.41 -3.78
C PHE A 196 -26.88 13.23 -2.56
N CYS A 197 -25.63 13.73 -2.65
CA CYS A 197 -24.71 13.76 -1.52
C CYS A 197 -24.98 14.99 -0.66
N ILE A 198 -25.40 14.76 0.57
CA ILE A 198 -25.79 15.82 1.51
C ILE A 198 -24.54 16.54 2.00
N ASN A 199 -24.52 17.83 1.82
CA ASN A 199 -23.54 18.70 2.43
C ASN A 199 -24.03 19.14 3.81
N TRP A 200 -23.67 18.40 4.86
CA TRP A 200 -24.01 18.79 6.22
C TRP A 200 -23.26 20.06 6.61
N THR A 201 -23.97 21.19 6.62
CA THR A 201 -23.39 22.52 6.88
C THR A 201 -23.66 23.03 8.28
N PHE A 202 -24.72 22.55 8.93
CA PHE A 202 -25.14 23.00 10.24
C PHE A 202 -25.43 21.88 11.20
N ARG A 203 -25.05 22.08 12.45
CA ARG A 203 -25.51 21.27 13.58
C ARG A 203 -26.96 21.64 13.90
N PRO A 204 -27.79 20.75 14.49
CA PRO A 204 -29.18 21.06 14.84
C PRO A 204 -29.35 22.35 15.63
N GLN A 205 -28.44 22.65 16.57
CA GLN A 205 -28.51 23.85 17.42
C GLN A 205 -28.16 25.16 16.69
N GLN A 206 -27.48 25.06 15.55
CA GLN A 206 -27.12 26.22 14.72
C GLN A 206 -28.23 26.57 13.73
N MET A 207 -29.22 25.68 13.55
CA MET A 207 -30.35 25.92 12.65
C MET A 207 -31.33 26.90 13.27
N ARG A 208 -31.89 27.79 12.44
CA ARG A 208 -32.93 28.72 12.89
C ARG A 208 -34.21 27.95 13.16
N GLN A 209 -34.52 27.73 14.43
CA GLN A 209 -35.71 26.98 14.86
C GLN A 209 -36.45 27.70 15.99
N TYR A 210 -37.74 27.50 16.02
CA TYR A 210 -38.65 28.05 17.03
C TYR A 210 -39.54 26.95 17.58
N SER A 211 -39.83 26.98 18.89
CA SER A 211 -40.72 26.04 19.53
C SER A 211 -42.16 26.16 18.97
N PHE A 212 -42.78 25.03 18.68
CA PHE A 212 -44.16 24.98 18.17
C PHE A 212 -45.12 25.74 19.10
N VAL A 213 -44.98 25.54 20.41
CA VAL A 213 -45.85 26.20 21.40
C VAL A 213 -45.64 27.72 21.42
N ASP A 214 -44.42 28.20 21.24
CA ASP A 214 -44.14 29.65 21.25
C ASP A 214 -44.73 30.35 20.01
N VAL A 215 -44.82 29.61 18.87
CA VAL A 215 -45.47 30.16 17.67
C VAL A 215 -46.99 30.22 17.86
N ILE A 216 -47.61 29.18 18.41
CA ILE A 216 -49.07 29.20 18.61
C ILE A 216 -49.54 30.14 19.73
N GLU A 217 -48.67 30.41 20.71
CA GLU A 217 -48.93 31.39 21.79
C GLU A 217 -48.52 32.83 21.40
N GLU A 218 -48.11 33.08 20.14
CA GLU A 218 -47.70 34.38 19.60
C GLU A 218 -46.49 35.02 20.32
N ARG A 219 -45.64 34.22 20.97
CA ARG A 219 -44.38 34.70 21.55
C ARG A 219 -43.37 35.06 20.49
N ILE A 220 -43.51 34.47 19.30
CA ILE A 220 -42.70 34.76 18.13
C ILE A 220 -43.49 35.70 17.21
N PRO A 221 -42.95 36.87 16.83
CA PRO A 221 -43.60 37.81 15.92
C PRO A 221 -43.93 37.12 14.57
N LEU A 222 -45.14 37.28 14.07
CA LEU A 222 -45.59 36.67 12.83
C LEU A 222 -44.77 37.06 11.60
N ASN A 223 -44.23 38.27 11.56
CA ASN A 223 -43.37 38.75 10.49
C ASN A 223 -42.06 37.92 10.35
N THR A 224 -41.66 37.17 11.40
CA THR A 224 -40.54 36.21 11.36
C THR A 224 -40.71 35.17 10.27
N PHE A 225 -41.93 34.78 9.93
CA PHE A 225 -42.28 33.74 8.97
C PHE A 225 -42.64 34.31 7.57
N GLN A 226 -42.68 35.62 7.42
CA GLN A 226 -43.05 36.25 6.16
C GLN A 226 -42.07 35.87 5.03
N ASN A 227 -42.61 35.37 3.95
CA ASN A 227 -41.87 34.92 2.76
C ASN A 227 -40.84 33.81 3.08
N LYS A 228 -41.00 33.08 4.19
CA LYS A 228 -40.09 31.99 4.57
C LYS A 228 -40.65 30.60 4.16
N ILE A 229 -39.73 29.69 3.90
CA ILE A 229 -39.99 28.25 3.83
C ILE A 229 -39.99 27.73 5.27
N VAL A 230 -41.08 27.17 5.71
CA VAL A 230 -41.28 26.70 7.10
C VAL A 230 -41.32 25.17 7.07
N LEU A 231 -40.39 24.55 7.78
CA LEU A 231 -40.43 23.09 8.04
C LEU A 231 -41.01 22.86 9.44
N VAL A 232 -42.03 22.04 9.54
CA VAL A 232 -42.62 21.64 10.83
C VAL A 232 -42.29 20.18 11.09
N GLY A 233 -41.64 19.85 12.21
CA GLY A 233 -41.32 18.48 12.54
C GLY A 233 -40.91 18.28 13.99
N VAL A 234 -40.77 17.01 14.36
CA VAL A 234 -40.42 16.60 15.73
C VAL A 234 -38.92 16.74 15.97
N THR A 235 -38.61 17.34 17.12
CA THR A 235 -37.25 17.49 17.63
C THR A 235 -37.14 17.06 19.09
N ALA A 236 -38.24 16.60 19.67
CA ALA A 236 -38.30 16.17 21.06
C ALA A 236 -37.48 14.89 21.30
N THR A 237 -36.88 14.80 22.49
CA THR A 237 -36.05 13.69 22.93
C THR A 237 -36.81 12.36 22.88
N GLY A 238 -36.12 11.29 22.41
CA GLY A 238 -36.70 9.96 22.34
C GLY A 238 -37.49 9.62 21.06
N ASN A 239 -37.62 10.57 20.14
CA ASN A 239 -38.20 10.33 18.81
C ASN A 239 -37.08 10.27 17.74
N ASP A 240 -37.17 9.31 16.84
CA ASP A 240 -36.38 9.08 15.61
C ASP A 240 -35.10 9.91 15.44
N ALA A 241 -34.15 9.74 16.38
CA ALA A 241 -32.87 10.41 16.34
C ALA A 241 -32.04 9.89 15.18
N LEU A 242 -31.49 10.80 14.38
CA LEU A 242 -30.56 10.52 13.31
C LEU A 242 -29.13 10.75 13.77
N VAL A 243 -28.22 9.89 13.33
CA VAL A 243 -26.78 10.09 13.50
C VAL A 243 -26.27 11.00 12.39
N THR A 244 -25.59 12.08 12.76
CA THR A 244 -25.00 13.05 11.84
C THR A 244 -23.47 12.89 11.78
N PRO A 245 -22.78 13.46 10.77
CA PRO A 245 -21.33 13.44 10.70
C PRO A 245 -20.64 14.33 11.75
N PHE A 246 -21.39 15.12 12.51
CA PHE A 246 -20.82 15.96 13.55
C PHE A 246 -20.48 15.14 14.80
N ASP A 247 -19.28 15.37 15.35
CA ASP A 247 -18.90 14.81 16.64
C ASP A 247 -19.75 15.44 17.75
N GLY A 248 -20.49 14.65 18.50
CA GLY A 248 -21.25 15.15 19.64
C GLY A 248 -22.53 14.37 19.90
N ASN A 249 -23.10 14.56 21.08
CA ASN A 249 -24.33 13.92 21.54
C ASN A 249 -25.61 14.66 21.10
N ASP A 250 -25.51 15.53 20.09
CA ASP A 250 -26.61 16.34 19.64
C ASP A 250 -27.54 15.57 18.71
N PRO A 251 -28.68 15.09 19.16
CA PRO A 251 -29.56 14.32 18.32
C PRO A 251 -30.14 15.20 17.21
N ALA A 252 -29.93 14.79 15.97
CA ALA A 252 -30.65 15.31 14.84
C ALA A 252 -31.95 14.52 14.63
N HIS A 253 -32.91 15.11 13.95
CA HIS A 253 -34.18 14.49 13.61
C HIS A 253 -34.43 14.63 12.10
N SER A 254 -35.41 13.91 11.56
CA SER A 254 -35.76 13.96 10.14
C SER A 254 -35.97 15.38 9.61
N VAL A 255 -36.55 16.27 10.41
CA VAL A 255 -36.75 17.70 10.03
C VAL A 255 -35.41 18.41 9.80
N HIS A 256 -34.38 18.15 10.61
CA HIS A 256 -33.04 18.73 10.45
C HIS A 256 -32.36 18.22 9.18
N LEU A 257 -32.57 16.94 8.84
CA LEU A 257 -32.09 16.34 7.58
C LEU A 257 -32.68 17.09 6.37
N HIS A 258 -34.02 17.23 6.32
CA HIS A 258 -34.68 17.92 5.23
C HIS A 258 -34.35 19.42 5.19
N ALA A 259 -34.08 20.03 6.34
CA ALA A 259 -33.59 21.39 6.42
C ALA A 259 -32.20 21.56 5.81
N ASN A 260 -31.26 20.63 6.10
CA ASN A 260 -29.93 20.62 5.45
C ASN A 260 -30.02 20.40 3.94
N ILE A 261 -30.89 19.49 3.48
CA ILE A 261 -31.09 19.25 2.04
C ILE A 261 -31.64 20.50 1.35
N LEU A 262 -32.64 21.15 1.94
CA LEU A 262 -33.17 22.42 1.43
C LEU A 262 -32.12 23.53 1.44
N GLN A 263 -31.33 23.64 2.51
CA GLN A 263 -30.20 24.54 2.58
C GLN A 263 -29.25 24.35 1.40
N ASN A 264 -28.92 23.07 1.08
CA ASN A 264 -28.06 22.76 -0.04
C ASN A 264 -28.69 23.18 -1.38
N PHE A 265 -29.99 23.02 -1.55
CA PHE A 265 -30.68 23.46 -2.76
C PHE A 265 -30.68 24.99 -2.89
N LEU A 266 -31.02 25.68 -1.80
CA LEU A 266 -31.12 27.14 -1.78
C LEU A 266 -29.78 27.82 -2.04
N GLN A 267 -28.69 27.23 -1.58
CA GLN A 267 -27.34 27.78 -1.73
C GLN A 267 -26.53 27.11 -2.87
N GLN A 268 -27.11 26.10 -3.54
CA GLN A 268 -26.44 25.37 -4.61
C GLN A 268 -25.07 24.78 -4.20
N ASN A 269 -24.96 24.33 -2.96
CA ASN A 269 -23.71 23.91 -2.32
C ASN A 269 -23.65 22.41 -1.98
N GLN A 270 -24.42 21.57 -2.66
CA GLN A 270 -24.33 20.11 -2.51
C GLN A 270 -22.90 19.59 -2.78
N LEU A 271 -22.55 18.51 -2.12
CA LEU A 271 -21.28 17.84 -2.39
C LEU A 271 -21.32 17.11 -3.73
N ARG A 272 -20.33 17.39 -4.56
CA ARG A 272 -20.10 16.71 -5.84
C ARG A 272 -19.08 15.61 -5.63
N VAL A 273 -19.46 14.39 -5.96
CA VAL A 273 -18.55 13.22 -5.90
C VAL A 273 -18.11 12.92 -7.32
N PRO A 274 -16.82 13.05 -7.65
CA PRO A 274 -16.32 12.70 -8.96
C PRO A 274 -16.53 11.22 -9.27
N GLU A 275 -16.79 10.90 -10.51
CA GLU A 275 -16.91 9.52 -10.95
C GLU A 275 -15.59 8.75 -10.73
N MET A 276 -15.71 7.52 -10.24
CA MET A 276 -14.59 6.70 -9.80
C MET A 276 -13.51 6.47 -10.87
N HIS A 277 -13.89 6.45 -12.14
CA HIS A 277 -12.95 6.23 -13.24
C HIS A 277 -11.88 7.34 -13.37
N TRP A 278 -12.23 8.60 -13.06
CA TRP A 278 -11.25 9.71 -13.05
C TRP A 278 -10.19 9.51 -11.95
N THR A 279 -10.62 9.06 -10.79
CA THR A 279 -9.71 8.74 -9.68
C THR A 279 -8.75 7.62 -10.07
N TRP A 280 -9.24 6.53 -10.67
CA TRP A 280 -8.40 5.45 -11.17
C TRP A 280 -7.42 5.91 -12.25
N GLY A 281 -7.87 6.74 -13.21
CA GLY A 281 -6.99 7.32 -14.22
C GLY A 281 -5.83 8.12 -13.65
N LEU A 282 -6.13 8.98 -12.67
CA LEU A 282 -5.10 9.76 -11.95
C LEU A 282 -4.14 8.86 -11.17
N MET A 283 -4.65 7.87 -10.46
CA MET A 283 -3.84 6.91 -9.69
C MET A 283 -2.91 6.08 -10.59
N LEU A 284 -3.35 5.68 -11.79
CA LEU A 284 -2.52 5.01 -12.77
C LEU A 284 -1.31 5.86 -13.16
N LEU A 285 -1.52 7.11 -13.54
CA LEU A 285 -0.47 8.01 -14.00
C LEU A 285 0.51 8.40 -12.87
N VAL A 286 -0.03 8.86 -11.74
CA VAL A 286 0.79 9.31 -10.60
C VAL A 286 1.54 8.14 -9.97
N GLY A 287 0.88 6.98 -9.82
CA GLY A 287 1.48 5.79 -9.22
C GLY A 287 2.65 5.24 -10.03
N MET A 288 2.54 5.21 -11.36
CA MET A 288 3.64 4.77 -12.24
C MET A 288 4.86 5.71 -12.15
N GLY A 289 4.62 7.02 -12.19
CA GLY A 289 5.68 8.02 -12.02
C GLY A 289 6.37 7.93 -10.65
N LEU A 290 5.57 7.74 -9.60
CA LEU A 290 6.08 7.58 -8.24
C LEU A 290 6.94 6.31 -8.09
N ALA A 291 6.48 5.17 -8.58
CA ALA A 291 7.25 3.92 -8.50
C ALA A 291 8.62 4.05 -9.21
N TRP A 292 8.66 4.76 -10.34
CA TRP A 292 9.91 5.03 -11.05
C TRP A 292 10.86 5.92 -10.23
N ILE A 293 10.36 6.99 -9.58
CA ILE A 293 11.14 7.88 -8.72
C ILE A 293 11.65 7.11 -7.49
N LEU A 294 10.79 6.35 -6.83
CA LEU A 294 11.14 5.57 -5.64
C LEU A 294 12.19 4.51 -5.95
N GLY A 295 12.09 3.83 -7.09
CA GLY A 295 13.08 2.82 -7.52
C GLY A 295 14.51 3.37 -7.76
N GLN A 296 14.70 4.69 -7.74
CA GLN A 296 16.02 5.34 -7.83
C GLN A 296 16.45 5.98 -6.51
N SER A 297 15.61 5.96 -5.49
CA SER A 297 15.80 6.70 -4.25
C SER A 297 16.29 5.80 -3.12
N LYS A 298 17.10 6.34 -2.21
CA LYS A 298 17.47 5.67 -0.96
C LYS A 298 16.24 5.53 -0.05
N THR A 299 16.20 4.50 0.78
CA THR A 299 15.06 4.15 1.66
C THR A 299 14.52 5.34 2.47
N PHE A 300 15.39 6.14 3.07
CA PHE A 300 14.96 7.32 3.82
C PHE A 300 14.21 8.34 2.93
N LYS A 301 14.72 8.61 1.73
CA LYS A 301 14.05 9.50 0.77
C LYS A 301 12.70 8.94 0.31
N GLN A 302 12.59 7.62 0.14
CA GLN A 302 11.33 6.96 -0.22
C GLN A 302 10.27 7.21 0.84
N ILE A 303 10.60 7.02 2.11
CA ILE A 303 9.68 7.26 3.24
C ILE A 303 9.22 8.72 3.23
N VAL A 304 10.15 9.67 3.12
CA VAL A 304 9.82 11.10 3.11
C VAL A 304 8.90 11.47 1.95
N ILE A 305 9.21 11.01 0.73
CA ILE A 305 8.40 11.28 -0.47
C ILE A 305 6.97 10.75 -0.28
N VAL A 306 6.82 9.52 0.19
CA VAL A 306 5.50 8.90 0.40
C VAL A 306 4.69 9.64 1.46
N LEU A 307 5.31 10.02 2.58
CA LEU A 307 4.63 10.77 3.64
C LEU A 307 4.20 12.17 3.17
N VAL A 308 5.08 12.88 2.46
CA VAL A 308 4.77 14.21 1.91
C VAL A 308 3.64 14.14 0.89
N LEU A 309 3.65 13.17 -0.02
CA LEU A 309 2.59 13.01 -1.01
C LEU A 309 1.27 12.58 -0.37
N SER A 310 1.30 11.68 0.62
CA SER A 310 0.10 11.23 1.34
C SER A 310 -0.52 12.39 2.15
N GLY A 311 0.29 13.14 2.88
CA GLY A 311 -0.17 14.34 3.60
C GLY A 311 -0.66 15.44 2.65
N GLY A 312 0.08 15.69 1.57
CA GLY A 312 -0.29 16.64 0.52
C GLY A 312 -1.63 16.30 -0.14
N TRP A 313 -1.87 15.00 -0.41
CA TRP A 313 -3.16 14.54 -0.93
C TRP A 313 -4.31 14.81 0.05
N GLY A 314 -4.11 14.54 1.35
CA GLY A 314 -5.11 14.83 2.39
C GLY A 314 -5.47 16.32 2.46
N VAL A 315 -4.46 17.20 2.43
CA VAL A 315 -4.65 18.67 2.41
C VAL A 315 -5.36 19.12 1.14
N PHE A 316 -4.95 18.57 -0.01
CA PHE A 316 -5.58 18.87 -1.30
C PHE A 316 -7.06 18.45 -1.32
N ALA A 317 -7.37 17.22 -0.86
CA ALA A 317 -8.74 16.73 -0.78
C ALA A 317 -9.60 17.57 0.19
N PHE A 318 -9.04 18.00 1.33
CA PHE A 318 -9.72 18.92 2.25
C PHE A 318 -10.01 20.28 1.59
N GLY A 319 -9.05 20.85 0.84
CA GLY A 319 -9.26 22.06 0.06
C GLY A 319 -10.43 21.91 -0.93
N PHE A 320 -10.46 20.82 -1.69
CA PHE A 320 -11.56 20.53 -2.61
C PHE A 320 -12.90 20.32 -1.88
N TYR A 321 -12.87 19.73 -0.67
CA TYR A 321 -14.07 19.57 0.15
C TYR A 321 -14.69 20.92 0.54
N THR A 322 -13.88 21.92 0.85
CA THR A 322 -14.39 23.27 1.15
C THR A 322 -15.03 23.94 -0.07
N PHE A 323 -14.64 23.54 -1.28
CA PHE A 323 -15.26 23.98 -2.55
C PHE A 323 -16.43 23.10 -3.01
N GLY A 324 -16.89 22.18 -2.16
CA GLY A 324 -18.04 21.32 -2.47
C GLY A 324 -17.72 20.07 -3.28
N TYR A 325 -16.47 19.58 -3.27
CA TYR A 325 -16.08 18.33 -3.92
C TYR A 325 -15.57 17.31 -2.91
N TRP A 326 -16.21 16.17 -2.80
CA TRP A 326 -15.73 15.06 -1.98
C TRP A 326 -14.86 14.12 -2.81
N LEU A 327 -13.56 14.29 -2.68
CA LEU A 327 -12.56 13.41 -3.29
C LEU A 327 -12.27 12.21 -2.37
N PRO A 328 -12.04 11.00 -2.92
CA PRO A 328 -11.60 9.86 -2.12
C PRO A 328 -10.20 10.12 -1.56
N VAL A 329 -9.99 9.79 -0.29
CA VAL A 329 -8.74 10.04 0.44
C VAL A 329 -8.05 8.75 0.84
N ALA A 330 -8.79 7.81 1.40
CA ALA A 330 -8.22 6.57 1.94
C ALA A 330 -7.60 5.69 0.86
N MET A 331 -8.28 5.53 -0.27
CA MET A 331 -7.81 4.68 -1.36
C MET A 331 -6.51 5.21 -2.02
N PRO A 332 -6.36 6.48 -2.42
CA PRO A 332 -5.11 7.01 -2.93
C PRO A 332 -3.96 6.96 -1.93
N ILE A 333 -4.21 7.27 -0.66
CA ILE A 333 -3.19 7.17 0.40
C ILE A 333 -2.73 5.73 0.57
N ALA A 334 -3.64 4.75 0.61
CA ALA A 334 -3.29 3.34 0.70
C ALA A 334 -2.44 2.88 -0.50
N LEU A 335 -2.75 3.36 -1.70
CA LEU A 335 -1.92 3.09 -2.88
C LEU A 335 -0.51 3.68 -2.74
N LEU A 336 -0.38 4.94 -2.33
CA LEU A 336 0.92 5.58 -2.13
C LEU A 336 1.77 4.84 -1.09
N LEU A 337 1.16 4.46 0.04
CA LEU A 337 1.83 3.71 1.11
C LEU A 337 2.26 2.33 0.64
N SER A 338 1.42 1.61 -0.10
CA SER A 338 1.75 0.27 -0.61
C SER A 338 2.85 0.32 -1.67
N ILE A 339 2.84 1.28 -2.60
CA ILE A 339 3.93 1.49 -3.57
C ILE A 339 5.24 1.76 -2.82
N GLY A 340 5.21 2.61 -1.79
CA GLY A 340 6.36 2.90 -0.95
C GLY A 340 6.90 1.64 -0.27
N LEU A 341 6.04 0.87 0.38
CA LEU A 341 6.40 -0.37 1.07
C LEU A 341 7.05 -1.38 0.12
N PHE A 342 6.39 -1.68 -1.00
CA PHE A 342 6.92 -2.64 -1.97
C PHE A 342 8.23 -2.16 -2.63
N SER A 343 8.37 -0.85 -2.88
CA SER A 343 9.62 -0.28 -3.37
C SER A 343 10.77 -0.42 -2.37
N ILE A 344 10.51 -0.24 -1.07
CA ILE A 344 11.50 -0.46 0.00
C ILE A 344 11.91 -1.94 0.03
N ILE A 345 10.95 -2.86 0.02
CA ILE A 345 11.21 -4.30 0.04
C ILE A 345 12.08 -4.70 -1.17
N GLN A 346 11.72 -4.25 -2.36
CA GLN A 346 12.47 -4.54 -3.58
C GLN A 346 13.91 -4.04 -3.49
N ASN A 347 14.13 -2.79 -3.08
CA ASN A 347 15.47 -2.23 -2.92
C ASN A 347 16.30 -3.00 -1.89
N GLN A 348 15.70 -3.49 -0.80
CA GLN A 348 16.37 -4.32 0.19
C GLN A 348 16.79 -5.69 -0.39
N ILE A 349 15.95 -6.32 -1.19
CA ILE A 349 16.27 -7.59 -1.86
C ILE A 349 17.43 -7.38 -2.83
N GLU A 350 17.38 -6.37 -3.69
CA GLU A 350 18.44 -6.06 -4.65
C GLU A 350 19.78 -5.77 -3.94
N SER A 351 19.75 -4.98 -2.86
CA SER A 351 20.95 -4.68 -2.06
C SER A 351 21.57 -5.91 -1.43
N ARG A 352 20.75 -6.83 -0.88
CA ARG A 352 21.23 -8.10 -0.31
C ARG A 352 21.86 -9.00 -1.36
N GLN A 353 21.23 -9.13 -2.52
CA GLN A 353 21.78 -9.93 -3.63
C GLN A 353 23.13 -9.39 -4.10
N HIS A 354 23.24 -8.06 -4.24
CA HIS A 354 24.50 -7.43 -4.63
C HIS A 354 25.61 -7.63 -3.59
N LEU A 355 25.30 -7.47 -2.30
CA LEU A 355 26.24 -7.76 -1.21
C LEU A 355 26.70 -9.23 -1.20
N GLN A 356 25.78 -10.17 -1.42
CA GLN A 356 26.14 -11.58 -1.50
C GLN A 356 27.08 -11.88 -2.68
N GLN A 357 26.83 -11.28 -3.85
CA GLN A 357 27.71 -11.41 -5.02
C GLN A 357 29.12 -10.84 -4.76
N ILE A 358 29.20 -9.65 -4.13
CA ILE A 358 30.48 -9.06 -3.77
C ILE A 358 31.21 -9.93 -2.74
N ASN A 359 30.51 -10.38 -1.70
CA ASN A 359 31.14 -11.22 -0.68
C ASN A 359 31.63 -12.55 -1.23
N SER A 360 30.85 -13.22 -2.10
CA SER A 360 31.31 -14.47 -2.73
C SER A 360 32.53 -14.26 -3.60
N LYS A 361 32.61 -13.14 -4.35
CA LYS A 361 33.76 -12.79 -5.15
C LYS A 361 34.99 -12.49 -4.27
N LEU A 362 34.84 -11.70 -3.23
CA LEU A 362 35.91 -11.39 -2.29
C LEU A 362 36.43 -12.65 -1.58
N THR A 363 35.54 -13.55 -1.17
CA THR A 363 35.91 -14.82 -0.56
C THR A 363 36.70 -15.69 -1.55
N TYR A 364 36.24 -15.77 -2.80
CA TYR A 364 36.98 -16.52 -3.82
C TYR A 364 38.39 -15.93 -4.04
N GLU A 365 38.52 -14.62 -4.22
CA GLU A 365 39.81 -13.92 -4.40
C GLU A 365 40.74 -14.07 -3.17
N ALA A 366 40.19 -14.13 -1.96
CA ALA A 366 40.97 -14.31 -0.74
C ALA A 366 41.60 -15.72 -0.61
N PHE A 367 41.00 -16.72 -1.21
CA PHE A 367 41.42 -18.12 -1.07
C PHE A 367 42.02 -18.75 -2.33
N HIS A 368 42.00 -18.08 -3.47
CA HIS A 368 42.50 -18.58 -4.73
C HIS A 368 43.58 -17.69 -5.34
N ASP A 369 44.51 -18.29 -6.08
CA ASP A 369 45.50 -17.57 -6.86
C ASP A 369 44.85 -16.88 -8.06
N HIS A 370 45.07 -15.58 -8.22
CA HIS A 370 44.41 -14.77 -9.24
C HIS A 370 44.76 -15.10 -10.68
N LEU A 371 45.95 -15.69 -10.92
CA LEU A 371 46.40 -16.07 -12.26
C LEU A 371 45.86 -17.45 -12.67
N THR A 372 46.00 -18.42 -11.79
CA THR A 372 45.76 -19.84 -12.11
C THR A 372 44.37 -20.33 -11.65
N GLY A 373 43.71 -19.61 -10.72
CA GLY A 373 42.44 -20.04 -10.12
C GLY A 373 42.57 -21.19 -9.13
N LEU A 374 43.78 -21.72 -8.89
CA LEU A 374 44.03 -22.72 -7.87
C LEU A 374 43.90 -22.18 -6.47
N ALA A 375 43.87 -23.05 -5.46
CA ALA A 375 43.97 -22.63 -4.07
C ALA A 375 45.28 -21.82 -3.88
N ASN A 376 45.18 -20.71 -3.11
CA ASN A 376 46.37 -19.98 -2.71
C ASN A 376 46.99 -20.60 -1.44
N ARG A 377 48.12 -20.00 -0.98
CA ARG A 377 48.80 -20.42 0.25
C ARG A 377 47.87 -20.47 1.49
N ILE A 378 46.91 -19.55 1.58
CA ILE A 378 45.99 -19.49 2.76
C ILE A 378 45.09 -20.70 2.76
N LEU A 379 44.40 -20.97 1.65
CA LEU A 379 43.50 -22.12 1.52
C LEU A 379 44.25 -23.45 1.66
N LEU A 380 45.42 -23.56 1.04
CA LEU A 380 46.25 -24.76 1.18
C LEU A 380 46.63 -25.02 2.63
N THR A 381 47.10 -23.99 3.35
CA THR A 381 47.47 -24.09 4.78
C THR A 381 46.30 -24.57 5.63
N ASP A 382 45.10 -24.04 5.39
CA ASP A 382 43.87 -24.48 6.09
C ASP A 382 43.56 -25.96 5.79
N ARG A 383 43.65 -26.39 4.53
CA ARG A 383 43.41 -27.78 4.12
C ARG A 383 44.42 -28.75 4.72
N ILE A 384 45.69 -28.39 4.74
CA ILE A 384 46.72 -29.23 5.39
C ILE A 384 46.47 -29.35 6.90
N ASN A 385 46.07 -28.25 7.59
CA ASN A 385 45.70 -28.30 9.01
C ASN A 385 44.52 -29.26 9.26
N GLN A 386 43.53 -29.23 8.39
CA GLN A 386 42.39 -30.15 8.47
C GLN A 386 42.86 -31.61 8.25
N ALA A 387 43.72 -31.86 7.26
CA ALA A 387 44.25 -33.19 7.00
C ALA A 387 45.10 -33.73 8.17
N ILE A 388 45.97 -32.92 8.79
CA ILE A 388 46.72 -33.27 10.01
C ILE A 388 45.75 -33.64 11.14
N SER A 389 44.70 -32.81 11.37
CA SER A 389 43.72 -33.09 12.42
C SER A 389 42.94 -34.38 12.20
N LEU A 390 42.62 -34.72 10.95
CA LEU A 390 41.93 -35.93 10.58
C LEU A 390 42.84 -37.15 10.73
N TYR A 391 44.13 -37.04 10.38
CA TYR A 391 45.14 -38.08 10.58
C TYR A 391 45.30 -38.38 12.08
N GLN A 392 45.47 -37.37 12.93
CA GLN A 392 45.63 -37.54 14.37
C GLN A 392 44.42 -38.16 15.07
N ARG A 393 43.21 -37.89 14.59
CA ARG A 393 41.96 -38.42 15.17
C ARG A 393 41.54 -39.77 14.67
N HIS A 394 41.74 -40.00 13.37
CA HIS A 394 41.14 -41.13 12.67
C HIS A 394 42.16 -42.00 11.89
N GLY A 395 43.43 -41.58 11.84
CA GLY A 395 44.45 -42.27 11.08
C GLY A 395 44.31 -42.13 9.57
N TYR A 396 43.55 -41.15 9.07
CA TYR A 396 43.37 -40.96 7.62
C TYR A 396 44.64 -40.44 6.99
N LEU A 397 45.28 -41.29 6.18
CA LEU A 397 46.51 -40.93 5.51
C LEU A 397 46.31 -39.78 4.53
N PHE A 398 47.30 -38.91 4.47
CA PHE A 398 47.39 -37.85 3.45
C PHE A 398 48.84 -37.70 2.97
N ALA A 399 49.02 -37.07 1.83
CA ALA A 399 50.33 -36.75 1.29
C ALA A 399 50.36 -35.34 0.70
N VAL A 400 51.51 -34.71 0.79
CA VAL A 400 51.77 -33.41 0.16
C VAL A 400 52.82 -33.62 -0.92
N ILE A 401 52.53 -33.12 -2.12
CA ILE A 401 53.46 -33.12 -3.26
C ILE A 401 53.80 -31.67 -3.56
N LEU A 402 55.05 -31.27 -3.39
CA LEU A 402 55.57 -30.01 -3.83
C LEU A 402 56.08 -30.14 -5.27
N VAL A 403 55.74 -29.19 -6.12
CA VAL A 403 56.04 -29.21 -7.57
C VAL A 403 56.69 -27.89 -7.96
N ASP A 404 57.81 -27.94 -8.63
CA ASP A 404 58.55 -26.76 -9.14
C ASP A 404 58.85 -26.95 -10.63
N LEU A 405 58.59 -25.94 -11.43
CA LEU A 405 58.80 -25.97 -12.88
C LEU A 405 60.27 -25.71 -13.23
N ASP A 406 60.91 -26.73 -13.76
CA ASP A 406 62.33 -26.64 -14.14
C ASP A 406 62.57 -25.63 -15.27
N GLY A 407 63.39 -24.64 -15.01
CA GLY A 407 63.79 -23.65 -16.03
C GLY A 407 62.73 -22.60 -16.35
N PHE A 408 61.71 -22.44 -15.53
CA PHE A 408 60.61 -21.44 -15.74
C PHE A 408 61.18 -20.02 -15.93
N LYS A 409 62.21 -19.64 -15.20
CA LYS A 409 62.86 -18.33 -15.38
C LYS A 409 63.39 -18.14 -16.80
N ALA A 410 64.05 -19.15 -17.38
CA ALA A 410 64.52 -19.10 -18.75
C ALA A 410 63.41 -18.94 -19.78
N ILE A 411 62.23 -19.55 -19.51
CA ILE A 411 61.03 -19.38 -20.35
C ILE A 411 60.56 -17.92 -20.30
N ASN A 412 60.52 -17.32 -19.12
CA ASN A 412 60.17 -15.90 -18.97
C ASN A 412 61.17 -14.99 -19.66
N ASP A 413 62.47 -15.27 -19.50
CA ASP A 413 63.53 -14.44 -20.08
C ASP A 413 63.56 -14.51 -21.62
N ASN A 414 63.21 -15.69 -22.20
CA ASN A 414 63.26 -15.93 -23.66
C ASN A 414 61.93 -15.58 -24.36
N LEU A 415 60.78 -15.87 -23.74
CA LEU A 415 59.45 -15.77 -24.37
C LEU A 415 58.56 -14.70 -23.74
N GLY A 416 59.06 -14.02 -22.71
CA GLY A 416 58.35 -12.95 -22.00
C GLY A 416 57.34 -13.47 -20.94
N HIS A 417 57.05 -12.63 -19.97
CA HIS A 417 56.20 -12.94 -18.81
C HIS A 417 54.78 -13.36 -19.20
N LEU A 418 54.21 -12.86 -20.31
CA LEU A 418 52.89 -13.29 -20.78
C LEU A 418 52.83 -14.77 -21.16
N ASN A 419 53.88 -15.30 -21.77
CA ASN A 419 53.94 -16.71 -22.10
C ASN A 419 54.24 -17.56 -20.85
N GLY A 420 55.03 -17.02 -19.89
CA GLY A 420 55.16 -17.65 -18.57
C GLY A 420 53.85 -17.78 -17.83
N ASP A 421 53.02 -16.72 -17.81
CA ASP A 421 51.72 -16.72 -17.19
C ASP A 421 50.77 -17.78 -17.85
N ARG A 422 50.78 -17.87 -19.18
CA ARG A 422 50.03 -18.91 -19.91
C ARG A 422 50.50 -20.31 -19.58
N LEU A 423 51.80 -20.52 -19.44
CA LEU A 423 52.37 -21.78 -19.00
C LEU A 423 51.87 -22.16 -17.61
N LEU A 424 51.89 -21.24 -16.66
CA LEU A 424 51.39 -21.45 -15.31
C LEU A 424 49.88 -21.80 -15.30
N ILE A 425 49.07 -21.15 -16.14
CA ILE A 425 47.66 -21.48 -16.32
C ILE A 425 47.48 -22.90 -16.88
N GLU A 426 48.28 -23.28 -17.88
CA GLU A 426 48.24 -24.64 -18.48
C GLU A 426 48.67 -25.72 -17.47
N VAL A 427 49.74 -25.48 -16.70
CA VAL A 427 50.15 -26.35 -15.60
C VAL A 427 49.05 -26.52 -14.55
N ALA A 428 48.47 -25.42 -14.11
CA ALA A 428 47.36 -25.43 -13.15
C ALA A 428 46.18 -26.28 -13.64
N LYS A 429 45.82 -26.14 -14.92
CA LYS A 429 44.75 -26.92 -15.56
C LYS A 429 45.08 -28.41 -15.59
N ARG A 430 46.30 -28.78 -15.98
CA ARG A 430 46.75 -30.17 -16.02
C ARG A 430 46.84 -30.78 -14.61
N LEU A 431 47.33 -30.03 -13.60
CA LEU A 431 47.34 -30.45 -12.20
C LEU A 431 45.90 -30.72 -11.70
N SER A 432 45.00 -29.79 -11.93
CA SER A 432 43.59 -29.97 -11.52
C SER A 432 42.92 -31.18 -12.17
N ALA A 433 43.24 -31.45 -13.44
CA ALA A 433 42.73 -32.63 -14.15
C ALA A 433 43.35 -33.96 -13.67
N SER A 434 44.50 -33.87 -13.00
CA SER A 434 45.26 -35.05 -12.51
C SER A 434 44.90 -35.47 -11.09
N ILE A 435 44.00 -34.76 -10.42
CA ILE A 435 43.59 -35.04 -9.04
C ILE A 435 42.09 -35.27 -8.94
N ARG A 436 41.61 -35.90 -7.88
CA ARG A 436 40.18 -36.11 -7.64
C ARG A 436 39.55 -34.92 -6.91
N SER A 437 38.25 -34.82 -6.87
CA SER A 437 37.52 -33.72 -6.27
C SER A 437 37.76 -33.48 -4.76
N GLY A 438 38.28 -34.46 -4.05
CA GLY A 438 38.65 -34.38 -2.63
C GLY A 438 40.06 -33.86 -2.40
N ASP A 439 40.92 -33.83 -3.43
CA ASP A 439 42.31 -33.35 -3.34
C ASP A 439 42.37 -31.84 -3.63
N THR A 440 43.46 -31.21 -3.19
CA THR A 440 43.66 -29.77 -3.38
C THR A 440 44.92 -29.47 -4.18
N ALA A 441 44.78 -28.83 -5.33
CA ALA A 441 45.91 -28.22 -6.03
C ALA A 441 46.01 -26.74 -5.65
N ALA A 442 47.21 -26.27 -5.34
CA ALA A 442 47.48 -24.90 -4.92
C ALA A 442 48.72 -24.33 -5.64
N ARG A 443 48.78 -23.01 -5.73
CA ARG A 443 49.99 -22.29 -6.15
C ARG A 443 50.49 -21.44 -4.99
N LEU A 444 51.79 -21.62 -4.61
CA LEU A 444 52.40 -20.86 -3.52
C LEU A 444 52.93 -19.50 -3.98
N GLY A 445 53.31 -19.40 -5.24
CA GLY A 445 53.85 -18.20 -5.88
C GLY A 445 54.92 -18.57 -6.93
N GLY A 446 55.22 -17.70 -7.87
CA GLY A 446 56.17 -18.01 -8.93
C GLY A 446 55.79 -19.28 -9.72
N ASP A 447 56.71 -20.25 -9.76
CA ASP A 447 56.62 -21.54 -10.42
C ASP A 447 56.36 -22.71 -9.48
N GLU A 448 56.05 -22.42 -8.19
CA GLU A 448 55.80 -23.47 -7.17
C GLU A 448 54.32 -23.81 -7.03
N PHE A 449 54.01 -25.08 -7.18
CA PHE A 449 52.67 -25.64 -6.94
C PHE A 449 52.73 -26.72 -5.86
N VAL A 450 51.60 -26.94 -5.21
CA VAL A 450 51.42 -27.97 -4.20
C VAL A 450 50.16 -28.76 -4.49
N VAL A 451 50.26 -30.08 -4.34
CA VAL A 451 49.08 -30.95 -4.36
C VAL A 451 48.95 -31.63 -3.00
N LEU A 452 47.84 -31.46 -2.35
CA LEU A 452 47.44 -32.17 -1.14
C LEU A 452 46.50 -33.29 -1.55
N LEU A 453 46.91 -34.53 -1.24
CA LEU A 453 46.10 -35.73 -1.42
C LEU A 453 45.53 -36.14 -0.07
N GLU A 454 44.20 -36.13 0.07
CA GLU A 454 43.52 -36.38 1.34
C GLU A 454 42.88 -37.77 1.37
N ASN A 455 42.72 -38.36 2.55
CA ASN A 455 42.00 -39.62 2.78
C ASN A 455 42.47 -40.76 1.87
N LEU A 456 43.78 -40.99 1.91
CA LEU A 456 44.41 -42.11 1.19
C LEU A 456 44.18 -43.42 1.94
N LYS A 457 43.91 -44.50 1.23
CA LYS A 457 43.80 -45.84 1.81
C LYS A 457 45.17 -46.46 2.05
N GLU A 458 46.08 -46.20 1.14
CA GLU A 458 47.46 -46.66 1.20
C GLU A 458 48.40 -45.67 0.51
N LYS A 459 49.69 -45.73 0.85
CA LYS A 459 50.72 -44.84 0.28
C LYS A 459 50.84 -44.98 -1.25
N GLN A 460 50.52 -46.18 -1.79
CA GLN A 460 50.57 -46.47 -3.23
C GLN A 460 49.61 -45.58 -4.06
N GLU A 461 48.48 -45.16 -3.49
CA GLU A 461 47.56 -44.24 -4.18
C GLU A 461 48.21 -42.88 -4.48
N ALA A 462 49.03 -42.35 -3.55
CA ALA A 462 49.76 -41.12 -3.78
C ALA A 462 50.86 -41.28 -4.82
N ILE A 463 51.57 -42.43 -4.78
CA ILE A 463 52.60 -42.75 -5.79
C ILE A 463 51.95 -42.82 -7.18
N THR A 464 50.85 -43.51 -7.34
CA THR A 464 50.10 -43.58 -8.61
C THR A 464 49.65 -42.16 -9.07
N THR A 465 49.30 -41.26 -8.12
CA THR A 465 48.87 -39.91 -8.45
C THR A 465 50.04 -39.02 -8.91
N ILE A 466 51.22 -39.10 -8.26
CA ILE A 466 52.39 -38.33 -8.69
C ILE A 466 52.90 -38.79 -10.06
N GLU A 467 52.87 -40.11 -10.34
CA GLU A 467 53.19 -40.66 -11.66
C GLU A 467 52.19 -40.20 -12.73
N ARG A 468 50.90 -40.14 -12.39
CA ARG A 468 49.87 -39.59 -13.27
C ARG A 468 50.11 -38.09 -13.54
N ILE A 469 50.45 -37.30 -12.54
CA ILE A 469 50.81 -35.90 -12.71
C ILE A 469 52.00 -35.77 -13.67
N GLN A 470 53.05 -36.56 -13.46
CA GLN A 470 54.22 -36.54 -14.34
C GLN A 470 53.88 -36.94 -15.79
N ALA A 471 53.06 -37.95 -15.99
CA ALA A 471 52.62 -38.37 -17.31
C ALA A 471 51.75 -37.32 -18.05
N VAL A 472 50.87 -36.62 -17.33
CA VAL A 472 49.99 -35.59 -17.92
C VAL A 472 50.77 -34.30 -18.24
N MET A 473 51.91 -34.06 -17.59
CA MET A 473 52.77 -32.92 -17.88
C MET A 473 53.76 -33.17 -19.04
N ALA A 474 54.11 -34.42 -19.31
CA ALA A 474 55.06 -34.78 -20.34
C ALA A 474 54.72 -34.31 -21.78
N PRO A 475 53.43 -34.26 -22.22
CA PRO A 475 53.10 -33.71 -23.53
C PRO A 475 53.45 -32.25 -23.65
N THR A 476 54.07 -31.86 -24.76
CA THR A 476 54.38 -30.46 -25.08
C THR A 476 53.13 -29.58 -25.13
N CYS A 477 53.26 -28.33 -24.81
CA CYS A 477 52.21 -27.33 -24.98
C CYS A 477 52.61 -26.26 -26.00
N TRP A 478 51.64 -25.77 -26.75
CA TRP A 478 51.86 -24.71 -27.74
C TRP A 478 51.44 -23.38 -27.18
N LEU A 479 52.41 -22.44 -27.07
CA LEU A 479 52.16 -21.08 -26.59
C LEU A 479 52.64 -20.08 -27.65
N ASP A 480 51.71 -19.34 -28.24
CA ASP A 480 51.97 -18.35 -29.30
C ASP A 480 52.90 -18.88 -30.44
N GLY A 481 52.68 -20.13 -30.87
CA GLY A 481 53.42 -20.76 -31.93
C GLY A 481 54.78 -21.37 -31.52
N ASN A 482 55.13 -21.32 -30.24
CA ASN A 482 56.32 -21.98 -29.68
C ASN A 482 55.93 -23.27 -29.00
N GLU A 483 56.66 -24.34 -29.29
CA GLU A 483 56.53 -25.64 -28.65
C GLU A 483 57.35 -25.66 -27.36
N ILE A 484 56.70 -25.88 -26.22
CA ILE A 484 57.31 -25.86 -24.89
C ILE A 484 57.14 -27.25 -24.25
N THR A 485 58.22 -27.87 -23.85
CA THR A 485 58.21 -29.05 -23.02
C THR A 485 58.18 -28.65 -21.55
N ILE A 486 57.18 -29.12 -20.81
CA ILE A 486 57.05 -28.88 -19.38
C ILE A 486 57.91 -29.90 -18.64
N SER A 487 58.96 -29.45 -17.97
CA SER A 487 59.75 -30.24 -17.03
C SER A 487 59.48 -29.78 -15.61
N MET A 488 59.35 -30.68 -14.67
CA MET A 488 59.12 -30.35 -13.26
C MET A 488 59.86 -31.32 -12.34
N SER A 489 60.33 -30.79 -11.24
CA SER A 489 60.88 -31.57 -10.13
C SER A 489 59.83 -31.62 -9.00
N MET A 490 59.56 -32.81 -8.49
CA MET A 490 58.53 -33.03 -7.48
C MET A 490 59.08 -33.72 -6.23
N GLY A 491 58.62 -33.28 -5.07
CA GLY A 491 58.91 -33.91 -3.78
C GLY A 491 57.61 -34.29 -3.05
N MET A 492 57.55 -35.50 -2.56
CA MET A 492 56.38 -35.99 -1.82
C MET A 492 56.74 -36.31 -0.38
N ALA A 493 55.89 -35.89 0.55
CA ALA A 493 55.94 -36.29 1.95
C ALA A 493 54.60 -36.89 2.38
N PHE A 494 54.65 -37.98 3.17
CA PHE A 494 53.48 -38.64 3.73
C PHE A 494 53.21 -38.18 5.17
N SER A 495 51.94 -38.28 5.57
CA SER A 495 51.52 -38.02 6.95
C SER A 495 52.27 -38.88 7.96
N VAL A 496 52.79 -38.26 9.01
CA VAL A 496 53.43 -38.91 10.16
C VAL A 496 52.94 -38.27 11.45
N GLU A 497 53.05 -39.00 12.60
CA GLU A 497 52.55 -38.54 13.88
C GLU A 497 53.24 -37.26 14.39
N SER A 498 54.47 -36.99 13.97
CA SER A 498 55.28 -35.84 14.37
C SER A 498 54.80 -34.51 13.81
N TYR A 499 53.99 -34.51 12.72
CA TYR A 499 53.55 -33.26 12.14
C TYR A 499 52.48 -32.57 12.99
N GLN A 500 52.81 -31.36 13.43
CA GLN A 500 51.97 -30.53 14.27
C GLN A 500 51.33 -29.36 13.46
N ASN A 501 52.01 -28.98 12.37
CA ASN A 501 51.58 -27.84 11.55
C ASN A 501 51.95 -28.03 10.07
N PRO A 502 51.30 -27.31 9.13
CA PRO A 502 51.55 -27.44 7.69
C PRO A 502 52.99 -27.19 7.25
N LYS A 503 53.77 -26.41 8.03
CA LYS A 503 55.16 -26.10 7.66
C LYS A 503 56.06 -27.35 7.73
N ASP A 504 55.75 -28.28 8.64
CA ASP A 504 56.56 -29.46 8.88
C ASP A 504 56.55 -30.37 7.63
N ILE A 505 55.37 -30.73 7.13
CA ILE A 505 55.23 -31.60 5.97
C ILE A 505 55.64 -30.89 4.67
N LEU A 506 55.43 -29.56 4.55
CA LEU A 506 55.91 -28.79 3.40
C LEU A 506 57.44 -28.75 3.35
N ALA A 507 58.13 -28.65 4.49
CA ALA A 507 59.59 -28.65 4.55
C ALA A 507 60.16 -30.03 4.14
N ASP A 508 59.55 -31.12 4.58
CA ASP A 508 59.97 -32.47 4.19
C ASP A 508 59.71 -32.73 2.69
N ALA A 509 58.59 -32.27 2.15
CA ALA A 509 58.33 -32.32 0.71
C ALA A 509 59.35 -31.47 -0.09
N ASP A 510 59.79 -30.31 0.43
CA ASP A 510 60.79 -29.45 -0.20
C ASP A 510 62.18 -30.14 -0.25
N ILE A 511 62.58 -30.80 0.87
CA ILE A 511 63.79 -31.62 0.90
C ILE A 511 63.76 -32.68 -0.20
N ALA A 512 62.66 -33.39 -0.33
CA ALA A 512 62.52 -34.42 -1.38
C ALA A 512 62.56 -33.82 -2.79
N MET A 513 61.93 -32.67 -2.98
CA MET A 513 61.96 -31.92 -4.26
C MET A 513 63.36 -31.47 -4.62
N TYR A 514 64.15 -30.98 -3.63
CA TYR A 514 65.55 -30.61 -3.85
C TYR A 514 66.39 -31.84 -4.25
N GLN A 515 66.13 -33.01 -3.65
CA GLN A 515 66.79 -34.25 -4.08
C GLN A 515 66.44 -34.61 -5.53
N ALA A 516 65.17 -34.44 -5.93
CA ALA A 516 64.76 -34.63 -7.33
C ALA A 516 65.52 -33.68 -8.29
N LYS A 517 65.71 -32.42 -7.93
CA LYS A 517 66.49 -31.45 -8.70
C LYS A 517 67.97 -31.88 -8.82
N SER A 518 68.55 -32.41 -7.74
CA SER A 518 69.95 -32.85 -7.73
C SER A 518 70.24 -34.13 -8.54
N LEU A 519 69.23 -34.97 -8.68
CA LEU A 519 69.29 -36.25 -9.46
C LEU A 519 69.12 -36.03 -10.98
N GLY A 520 69.02 -34.78 -11.45
CA GLY A 520 68.96 -34.52 -12.88
C GLY A 520 67.66 -33.90 -13.35
N LYS A 521 66.74 -33.49 -12.40
CA LYS A 521 65.42 -32.89 -12.66
C LYS A 521 64.46 -33.83 -13.37
N SER A 522 63.25 -33.35 -13.70
CA SER A 522 62.20 -34.09 -14.43
C SER A 522 61.80 -35.42 -13.77
N CYS A 523 61.91 -35.49 -12.45
CA CYS A 523 61.60 -36.70 -11.66
C CYS A 523 60.93 -36.35 -10.34
N TYR A 524 60.49 -37.33 -9.60
CA TYR A 524 60.00 -37.16 -8.23
C TYR A 524 60.85 -37.91 -7.21
N GLN A 525 60.87 -37.42 -6.01
CA GLN A 525 61.43 -38.13 -4.84
C GLN A 525 60.41 -38.15 -3.71
N VAL A 526 60.49 -39.19 -2.89
CA VAL A 526 59.66 -39.35 -1.70
C VAL A 526 60.55 -39.12 -0.47
N PHE A 527 60.09 -38.25 0.42
CA PHE A 527 60.80 -38.02 1.68
C PHE A 527 60.78 -39.29 2.54
N ASP A 528 61.96 -39.78 2.87
CA ASP A 528 62.12 -40.90 3.81
C ASP A 528 62.73 -40.37 5.12
N ALA A 529 61.96 -40.46 6.21
CA ALA A 529 62.38 -39.97 7.53
C ALA A 529 63.55 -40.81 8.16
N LEU A 530 64.10 -41.83 7.44
CA LEU A 530 65.16 -42.71 7.94
C LEU A 530 66.57 -42.38 7.43
N ILE A 531 66.80 -41.16 6.85
CA ILE A 531 68.14 -40.70 6.46
C ILE A 531 68.59 -39.60 7.41
#